data_c92781084a4460ccfecace30dd99ff71
#
_entry.id   c92781084a4460ccfecace30dd99ff71
#
_cell.length_a   1.000
_cell.length_b   1.000
_cell.length_c   1.000
_cell.angle_alpha   90.00
_cell.angle_beta   90.00
_cell.angle_gamma   90.00
#
_symmetry.space_group_name_H-M   'P 1'
#
loop_
_entity.id
_entity.type
_entity.pdbx_description
1 polymer ?
#
loop_
_entity_poly.entity_id
_entity_poly.type
_entity_poly.pdbx_seq_one_letter_code
_entity_poly.pdbx_strand_id
1 'polypeptide(L)'
;MNDCLRADELDPQNPKILLRLARVYTSLGRPQDALSTYARIQPAPSAKDIAPAKSMLQHIEVAEDALKNGTTGSMALHALDQADKLLGLGATKPRKWQLMRGEAYLKMGNVNALGDAQNIAMSLLRNNSADPEALVLRGRALYAQGENDKAMQHFRQALNCDPDYRDAVKYLRMVQKLDRMKADGNADYKAGRWQAAIDKYSEALEVDPLNKGTNSKLLQNRALCRVQLKDYKGAIADCERAISLDPTYTKAKKTKATALGQSGDWEAAVRELKELQEQDPQDGTIAKELRKAELELKKSKRKDYYKILGVEKDADENQIKKAYRKAAIIHHPDKNPDDEQAAERFKDIGEAYETLSDPEYIHP
;
A
#
# COMPACT_ATOMS: atom_id res chain seq x y z
N MET A 1 27.01 -37.35 1.59
CA MET A 1 25.76 -38.10 1.34
C MET A 1 26.00 -39.29 0.39
N ASN A 2 26.60 -39.09 -0.78
CA ASN A 2 26.82 -40.17 -1.76
C ASN A 2 27.57 -41.38 -1.21
N ASP A 3 28.61 -41.19 -0.39
CA ASP A 3 29.35 -42.29 0.25
C ASP A 3 28.49 -43.09 1.23
N CYS A 4 27.59 -42.40 1.97
CA CYS A 4 26.69 -43.11 2.88
C CYS A 4 25.61 -43.90 2.13
N LEU A 5 25.11 -43.39 1.01
CA LEU A 5 24.18 -44.12 0.15
C LEU A 5 24.82 -45.34 -0.46
N ARG A 6 26.03 -45.18 -0.99
CA ARG A 6 26.81 -46.31 -1.54
C ARG A 6 27.13 -47.36 -0.49
N ALA A 7 27.41 -46.93 0.75
CA ALA A 7 27.62 -47.86 1.86
C ALA A 7 26.32 -48.61 2.25
N ASP A 8 25.16 -47.94 2.21
CA ASP A 8 23.84 -48.55 2.43
C ASP A 8 23.50 -49.59 1.34
N GLU A 9 23.87 -49.31 0.09
CA GLU A 9 23.70 -50.28 -1.01
C GLU A 9 24.55 -51.54 -0.82
N LEU A 10 25.76 -51.40 -0.27
CA LEU A 10 26.69 -52.52 -0.05
C LEU A 10 26.34 -53.36 1.20
N ASP A 11 25.79 -52.71 2.22
CA ASP A 11 25.38 -53.36 3.49
C ASP A 11 24.10 -52.72 4.05
N PRO A 12 22.89 -53.04 3.50
CA PRO A 12 21.64 -52.32 3.71
C PRO A 12 21.08 -52.45 5.15
N GLN A 13 21.58 -53.38 5.93
CA GLN A 13 21.09 -53.63 7.32
C GLN A 13 22.09 -53.19 8.38
N ASN A 14 23.20 -52.58 8.00
CA ASN A 14 24.23 -52.17 8.97
C ASN A 14 23.74 -50.98 9.83
N PRO A 15 23.55 -51.20 11.15
CA PRO A 15 23.01 -50.15 12.00
C PRO A 15 23.87 -48.87 12.05
N LYS A 16 25.21 -49.02 11.94
CA LYS A 16 26.11 -47.87 11.98
C LYS A 16 26.03 -47.02 10.70
N ILE A 17 25.88 -47.67 9.55
CA ILE A 17 25.68 -46.98 8.26
C ILE A 17 24.37 -46.27 8.26
N LEU A 18 23.27 -46.94 8.63
CA LEU A 18 21.94 -46.37 8.70
C LEU A 18 21.86 -45.21 9.70
N LEU A 19 22.47 -45.34 10.88
CA LEU A 19 22.50 -44.24 11.86
C LEU A 19 23.24 -42.99 11.28
N ARG A 20 24.36 -43.20 10.61
CA ARG A 20 25.11 -42.11 9.97
C ARG A 20 24.31 -41.47 8.83
N LEU A 21 23.69 -42.28 7.97
CA LEU A 21 22.84 -41.81 6.88
C LEU A 21 21.67 -40.98 7.39
N ALA A 22 20.94 -41.45 8.41
CA ALA A 22 19.83 -40.73 9.02
C ALA A 22 20.25 -39.37 9.61
N ARG A 23 21.41 -39.31 10.28
CA ARG A 23 21.99 -38.06 10.79
C ARG A 23 22.37 -37.11 9.66
N VAL A 24 22.91 -37.61 8.53
CA VAL A 24 23.22 -36.83 7.33
C VAL A 24 21.94 -36.28 6.71
N TYR A 25 20.88 -37.09 6.58
CA TYR A 25 19.58 -36.60 6.11
C TYR A 25 19.02 -35.49 7.01
N THR A 26 19.10 -35.64 8.34
CA THR A 26 18.67 -34.58 9.27
C THR A 26 19.49 -33.31 9.04
N SER A 27 20.81 -33.40 8.97
CA SER A 27 21.70 -32.24 8.77
C SER A 27 21.49 -31.52 7.43
N LEU A 28 20.93 -32.21 6.44
CA LEU A 28 20.59 -31.65 5.12
C LEU A 28 19.13 -31.17 5.02
N GLY A 29 18.37 -31.19 6.11
CA GLY A 29 16.98 -30.73 6.12
C GLY A 29 16.00 -31.71 5.44
N ARG A 30 16.27 -33.00 5.52
CA ARG A 30 15.46 -34.10 4.97
C ARG A 30 14.92 -35.03 6.08
N PRO A 31 14.06 -34.50 6.99
CA PRO A 31 13.65 -35.24 8.19
C PRO A 31 12.81 -36.48 7.87
N GLN A 32 11.99 -36.51 6.81
CA GLN A 32 11.23 -37.69 6.43
C GLN A 32 12.15 -38.85 6.05
N ASP A 33 13.19 -38.59 5.23
CA ASP A 33 14.19 -39.60 4.85
C ASP A 33 15.00 -40.04 6.06
N ALA A 34 15.30 -39.14 6.97
CA ALA A 34 15.97 -39.48 8.22
C ALA A 34 15.12 -40.43 9.07
N LEU A 35 13.84 -40.12 9.29
CA LEU A 35 12.94 -40.95 10.08
C LEU A 35 12.67 -42.30 9.44
N SER A 36 12.52 -42.39 8.11
CA SER A 36 12.39 -43.64 7.39
C SER A 36 13.65 -44.52 7.52
N THR A 37 14.83 -43.89 7.49
CA THR A 37 16.12 -44.58 7.70
C THR A 37 16.26 -45.06 9.13
N TYR A 38 15.89 -44.25 10.16
CA TYR A 38 15.88 -44.68 11.56
C TYR A 38 14.96 -45.88 11.80
N ALA A 39 13.83 -45.98 11.11
CA ALA A 39 12.90 -47.08 11.22
C ALA A 39 13.48 -48.45 10.75
N ARG A 40 14.49 -48.43 9.89
CA ARG A 40 15.18 -49.64 9.42
C ARG A 40 16.19 -50.20 10.42
N ILE A 41 16.59 -49.42 11.43
CA ILE A 41 17.66 -49.81 12.34
C ILE A 41 17.16 -50.81 13.40
N GLN A 42 17.91 -51.92 13.55
CA GLN A 42 17.67 -52.91 14.58
C GLN A 42 18.97 -53.15 15.39
N PRO A 43 18.94 -53.11 16.76
CA PRO A 43 17.81 -52.69 17.58
C PRO A 43 17.48 -51.21 17.37
N ALA A 44 16.24 -50.79 17.74
CA ALA A 44 15.77 -49.44 17.54
C ALA A 44 16.73 -48.39 18.15
N PRO A 45 17.03 -47.29 17.44
CA PRO A 45 17.91 -46.23 17.90
C PRO A 45 17.33 -45.49 19.10
N SER A 46 18.17 -44.83 19.88
CA SER A 46 17.72 -44.08 21.06
C SER A 46 16.79 -42.92 20.68
N ALA A 47 15.86 -42.57 21.57
CA ALA A 47 14.99 -41.42 21.41
C ALA A 47 15.80 -40.12 21.18
N LYS A 48 16.99 -40.01 21.78
CA LYS A 48 17.91 -38.88 21.61
C LYS A 48 18.46 -38.76 20.22
N ASP A 49 18.68 -39.86 19.50
CA ASP A 49 19.16 -39.86 18.10
C ASP A 49 18.04 -39.41 17.13
N ILE A 50 16.79 -39.81 17.40
CA ILE A 50 15.66 -39.56 16.53
C ILE A 50 15.07 -38.14 16.77
N ALA A 51 15.20 -37.58 17.99
CA ALA A 51 14.58 -36.33 18.39
C ALA A 51 14.85 -35.15 17.43
N PRO A 52 16.09 -34.91 16.92
CA PRO A 52 16.35 -33.81 16.00
C PRO A 52 15.53 -33.91 14.70
N ALA A 53 15.42 -35.09 14.12
CA ALA A 53 14.66 -35.32 12.91
C ALA A 53 13.16 -35.14 13.13
N LYS A 54 12.62 -35.63 14.26
CA LYS A 54 11.21 -35.43 14.65
C LYS A 54 10.90 -33.96 14.88
N SER A 55 11.75 -33.25 15.64
CA SER A 55 11.56 -31.82 15.91
C SER A 55 11.63 -31.01 14.62
N MET A 56 12.58 -31.31 13.73
CA MET A 56 12.68 -30.66 12.43
C MET A 56 11.40 -30.86 11.60
N LEU A 57 10.89 -32.08 11.50
CA LEU A 57 9.67 -32.39 10.76
C LEU A 57 8.49 -31.61 11.36
N GLN A 58 8.33 -31.60 12.67
CA GLN A 58 7.26 -30.86 13.35
C GLN A 58 7.33 -29.37 13.04
N HIS A 59 8.51 -28.75 13.05
CA HIS A 59 8.66 -27.34 12.68
C HIS A 59 8.29 -27.06 11.23
N ILE A 60 8.61 -27.96 10.29
CA ILE A 60 8.22 -27.84 8.88
C ILE A 60 6.72 -27.93 8.73
N GLU A 61 6.07 -28.91 9.39
CA GLU A 61 4.61 -29.08 9.37
C GLU A 61 3.89 -27.85 9.95
N VAL A 62 4.39 -27.29 11.05
CA VAL A 62 3.87 -26.01 11.61
C VAL A 62 4.02 -24.87 10.61
N ALA A 63 5.14 -24.79 9.89
CA ALA A 63 5.34 -23.77 8.88
C ALA A 63 4.38 -23.95 7.68
N GLU A 64 4.17 -25.18 7.21
CA GLU A 64 3.22 -25.50 6.14
C GLU A 64 1.77 -25.14 6.53
N ASP A 65 1.37 -25.51 7.76
CA ASP A 65 0.05 -25.18 8.29
C ASP A 65 -0.14 -23.66 8.42
N ALA A 66 0.85 -22.94 8.96
CA ALA A 66 0.82 -21.49 9.09
C ALA A 66 0.75 -20.79 7.72
N LEU A 67 1.37 -21.33 6.68
CA LEU A 67 1.25 -20.82 5.31
C LEU A 67 -0.13 -21.08 4.73
N LYS A 68 -0.74 -22.22 5.00
CA LYS A 68 -2.05 -22.59 4.47
C LYS A 68 -3.20 -21.92 5.22
N ASN A 69 -3.21 -21.99 6.52
CA ASN A 69 -4.34 -21.63 7.37
C ASN A 69 -4.12 -20.37 8.22
N GLY A 70 -2.88 -19.93 8.43
CA GLY A 70 -2.56 -18.74 9.23
C GLY A 70 -2.92 -17.43 8.50
N THR A 71 -3.12 -16.37 9.25
CA THR A 71 -3.42 -15.02 8.73
C THR A 71 -2.18 -14.24 8.33
N THR A 72 -1.02 -14.54 8.94
CA THR A 72 0.25 -13.86 8.69
C THR A 72 1.38 -14.86 8.42
N GLY A 73 2.45 -14.42 7.76
CA GLY A 73 3.64 -15.25 7.51
C GLY A 73 4.57 -15.44 8.70
N SER A 74 4.39 -14.69 9.79
CA SER A 74 5.36 -14.62 10.90
C SER A 74 5.57 -15.96 11.61
N MET A 75 4.50 -16.73 11.83
CA MET A 75 4.58 -18.05 12.44
C MET A 75 5.34 -19.05 11.56
N ALA A 76 5.12 -18.98 10.24
CA ALA A 76 5.85 -19.82 9.29
C ALA A 76 7.36 -19.52 9.31
N LEU A 77 7.73 -18.23 9.34
CA LEU A 77 9.13 -17.82 9.45
C LEU A 77 9.76 -18.31 10.76
N HIS A 78 9.06 -18.13 11.88
CA HIS A 78 9.55 -18.60 13.17
C HIS A 78 9.78 -20.12 13.18
N ALA A 79 8.83 -20.90 12.68
CA ALA A 79 8.96 -22.34 12.59
C ALA A 79 10.13 -22.76 11.70
N LEU A 80 10.31 -22.13 10.54
CA LEU A 80 11.45 -22.37 9.65
C LEU A 80 12.79 -21.97 10.29
N ASP A 81 12.81 -20.92 11.14
CA ASP A 81 14.02 -20.55 11.89
C ASP A 81 14.40 -21.61 12.95
N GLN A 82 13.41 -22.24 13.59
CA GLN A 82 13.67 -23.36 14.48
C GLN A 82 14.19 -24.59 13.72
N ALA A 83 13.61 -24.89 12.54
CA ALA A 83 14.09 -25.96 11.69
C ALA A 83 15.54 -25.71 11.20
N ASP A 84 15.89 -24.48 10.83
CA ASP A 84 17.25 -24.10 10.40
C ASP A 84 18.31 -24.39 11.46
N LYS A 85 17.99 -24.22 12.76
CA LYS A 85 18.93 -24.51 13.86
C LYS A 85 19.32 -25.98 13.98
N LEU A 86 18.52 -26.85 13.37
CA LEU A 86 18.78 -28.31 13.37
C LEU A 86 19.57 -28.76 12.13
N LEU A 87 19.85 -27.84 11.19
CA LEU A 87 20.73 -28.11 10.05
C LEU A 87 22.18 -28.27 10.51
N GLY A 88 22.95 -29.04 9.77
CA GLY A 88 24.40 -29.17 10.00
C GLY A 88 25.16 -27.86 9.74
N LEU A 89 26.29 -27.69 10.39
CA LEU A 89 27.17 -26.54 10.16
C LEU A 89 27.55 -26.46 8.69
N GLY A 90 27.30 -25.28 8.08
CA GLY A 90 27.60 -25.04 6.65
C GLY A 90 26.63 -25.70 5.67
N ALA A 91 25.54 -26.34 6.15
CA ALA A 91 24.53 -26.88 5.27
C ALA A 91 23.74 -25.75 4.58
N THR A 92 23.51 -25.90 3.29
CA THR A 92 22.64 -24.96 2.55
C THR A 92 21.18 -25.21 2.94
N LYS A 93 20.41 -24.12 3.12
CA LYS A 93 18.97 -24.23 3.39
C LYS A 93 18.26 -24.93 2.24
N PRO A 94 17.41 -25.91 2.48
CA PRO A 94 16.66 -26.61 1.44
C PRO A 94 15.87 -25.64 0.58
N ARG A 95 15.86 -25.86 -0.73
CA ARG A 95 15.12 -25.02 -1.70
C ARG A 95 13.64 -24.87 -1.30
N LYS A 96 12.98 -25.97 -0.90
CA LYS A 96 11.57 -25.93 -0.43
C LYS A 96 11.38 -24.95 0.72
N TRP A 97 12.29 -24.91 1.70
CA TRP A 97 12.20 -24.00 2.85
C TRP A 97 12.41 -22.54 2.45
N GLN A 98 13.30 -22.30 1.46
CA GLN A 98 13.49 -20.96 0.92
C GLN A 98 12.22 -20.46 0.21
N LEU A 99 11.56 -21.31 -0.59
CA LEU A 99 10.26 -20.98 -1.20
C LEU A 99 9.19 -20.72 -0.15
N MET A 100 9.10 -21.55 0.90
CA MET A 100 8.17 -21.34 2.02
C MET A 100 8.42 -20.00 2.74
N ARG A 101 9.68 -19.60 2.91
CA ARG A 101 10.02 -18.26 3.44
C ARG A 101 9.55 -17.16 2.51
N GLY A 102 9.77 -17.30 1.21
CA GLY A 102 9.27 -16.36 0.21
C GLY A 102 7.74 -16.21 0.28
N GLU A 103 7.00 -17.32 0.37
CA GLU A 103 5.55 -17.30 0.58
C GLU A 103 5.13 -16.62 1.88
N ALA A 104 5.87 -16.87 2.97
CA ALA A 104 5.62 -16.23 4.24
C ALA A 104 5.79 -14.70 4.17
N TYR A 105 6.82 -14.23 3.51
CA TYR A 105 7.05 -12.81 3.27
C TYR A 105 5.99 -12.19 2.35
N LEU A 106 5.55 -12.88 1.30
CA LEU A 106 4.42 -12.44 0.48
C LEU A 106 3.14 -12.28 1.31
N LYS A 107 2.90 -13.21 2.21
CA LYS A 107 1.73 -13.19 3.12
C LYS A 107 1.78 -12.03 4.12
N MET A 108 2.96 -11.61 4.56
CA MET A 108 3.15 -10.41 5.39
C MET A 108 2.85 -9.12 4.61
N GLY A 109 3.25 -9.03 3.34
CA GLY A 109 2.85 -8.00 2.39
C GLY A 109 3.28 -6.56 2.73
N ASN A 110 4.18 -6.35 3.69
CA ASN A 110 4.79 -5.04 3.91
C ASN A 110 6.02 -4.84 2.99
N VAL A 111 6.48 -3.61 2.82
CA VAL A 111 7.54 -3.24 1.88
C VAL A 111 8.82 -4.05 2.09
N ASN A 112 9.26 -4.21 3.35
CA ASN A 112 10.47 -4.95 3.69
C ASN A 112 10.31 -6.44 3.38
N ALA A 113 9.19 -7.04 3.79
CA ALA A 113 8.90 -8.45 3.52
C ALA A 113 8.82 -8.74 2.01
N LEU A 114 8.22 -7.85 1.22
CA LEU A 114 8.20 -8.01 -0.25
C LEU A 114 9.62 -7.93 -0.84
N GLY A 115 10.48 -7.08 -0.29
CA GLY A 115 11.91 -7.04 -0.63
C GLY A 115 12.63 -8.35 -0.30
N ASP A 116 12.37 -8.91 0.90
CA ASP A 116 12.93 -10.19 1.33
C ASP A 116 12.47 -11.36 0.44
N ALA A 117 11.17 -11.38 0.05
CA ALA A 117 10.66 -12.36 -0.91
C ALA A 117 11.40 -12.28 -2.26
N GLN A 118 11.66 -11.06 -2.76
CA GLN A 118 12.45 -10.87 -3.99
C GLN A 118 13.88 -11.34 -3.83
N ASN A 119 14.54 -11.05 -2.70
CA ASN A 119 15.92 -11.49 -2.43
C ASN A 119 16.04 -13.01 -2.43
N ILE A 120 15.07 -13.71 -1.82
CA ILE A 120 15.01 -15.17 -1.85
C ILE A 120 14.84 -15.67 -3.28
N ALA A 121 13.88 -15.13 -4.03
CA ALA A 121 13.65 -15.53 -5.41
C ALA A 121 14.92 -15.32 -6.27
N MET A 122 15.60 -14.17 -6.12
CA MET A 122 16.86 -13.91 -6.83
C MET A 122 17.98 -14.87 -6.43
N SER A 123 18.06 -15.25 -5.15
CA SER A 123 19.04 -16.24 -4.68
C SER A 123 18.79 -17.61 -5.31
N LEU A 124 17.54 -18.05 -5.40
CA LEU A 124 17.17 -19.29 -6.08
C LEU A 124 17.46 -19.24 -7.58
N LEU A 125 17.17 -18.13 -8.24
CA LEU A 125 17.39 -17.91 -9.67
C LEU A 125 18.89 -17.83 -10.05
N ARG A 126 19.78 -17.42 -9.12
CA ARG A 126 21.24 -17.51 -9.33
C ARG A 126 21.70 -18.96 -9.42
N ASN A 127 21.07 -19.86 -8.68
CA ASN A 127 21.41 -21.29 -8.71
C ASN A 127 20.77 -22.00 -9.91
N ASN A 128 19.54 -21.63 -10.27
CA ASN A 128 18.80 -22.15 -11.40
C ASN A 128 17.95 -21.02 -12.01
N SER A 129 18.41 -20.42 -13.09
CA SER A 129 17.71 -19.33 -13.78
C SER A 129 16.39 -19.74 -14.45
N ALA A 130 16.17 -21.04 -14.64
CA ALA A 130 14.96 -21.64 -15.21
C ALA A 130 14.01 -22.23 -14.15
N ASP A 131 14.13 -21.81 -12.90
CA ASP A 131 13.24 -22.25 -11.80
C ASP A 131 11.87 -21.56 -11.87
N PRO A 132 10.79 -22.24 -12.29
CA PRO A 132 9.49 -21.61 -12.48
C PRO A 132 8.86 -21.14 -11.18
N GLU A 133 9.06 -21.87 -10.05
CA GLU A 133 8.53 -21.45 -8.74
C GLU A 133 9.22 -20.17 -8.25
N ALA A 134 10.54 -20.06 -8.42
CA ALA A 134 11.28 -18.86 -8.04
C ALA A 134 10.91 -17.65 -8.93
N LEU A 135 10.70 -17.88 -10.24
CA LEU A 135 10.21 -16.85 -11.16
C LEU A 135 8.81 -16.35 -10.75
N VAL A 136 7.89 -17.25 -10.41
CA VAL A 136 6.54 -16.88 -9.94
C VAL A 136 6.61 -16.17 -8.60
N LEU A 137 7.43 -16.63 -7.66
CA LEU A 137 7.63 -15.93 -6.37
C LEU A 137 8.08 -14.49 -6.59
N ARG A 138 9.06 -14.25 -7.46
CA ARG A 138 9.53 -12.92 -7.82
C ARG A 138 8.44 -12.08 -8.49
N GLY A 139 7.73 -12.67 -9.45
CA GLY A 139 6.61 -12.02 -10.14
C GLY A 139 5.50 -11.58 -9.17
N ARG A 140 5.16 -12.43 -8.21
CA ARG A 140 4.15 -12.12 -7.17
C ARG A 140 4.60 -11.01 -6.24
N ALA A 141 5.87 -10.97 -5.84
CA ALA A 141 6.40 -9.88 -5.02
C ALA A 141 6.37 -8.53 -5.76
N LEU A 142 6.75 -8.51 -7.04
CA LEU A 142 6.65 -7.33 -7.91
C LEU A 142 5.20 -6.88 -8.11
N TYR A 143 4.28 -7.82 -8.33
CA TYR A 143 2.86 -7.55 -8.46
C TYR A 143 2.27 -6.93 -7.19
N ALA A 144 2.64 -7.44 -6.01
CA ALA A 144 2.22 -6.89 -4.73
C ALA A 144 2.72 -5.44 -4.50
N GLN A 145 3.83 -5.06 -5.12
CA GLN A 145 4.35 -3.68 -5.14
C GLN A 145 3.72 -2.80 -6.24
N GLY A 146 2.84 -3.36 -7.07
CA GLY A 146 2.20 -2.66 -8.18
C GLY A 146 3.09 -2.49 -9.42
N GLU A 147 4.15 -3.32 -9.55
CA GLU A 147 5.08 -3.37 -10.70
C GLU A 147 4.59 -4.41 -11.72
N ASN A 148 3.38 -4.19 -12.25
CA ASN A 148 2.65 -5.18 -13.05
C ASN A 148 3.41 -5.64 -14.30
N ASP A 149 4.06 -4.73 -15.02
CA ASP A 149 4.80 -5.06 -16.26
C ASP A 149 5.96 -6.02 -15.98
N LYS A 150 6.73 -5.75 -14.92
CA LYS A 150 7.82 -6.62 -14.49
C LYS A 150 7.31 -7.97 -13.99
N ALA A 151 6.19 -7.96 -13.25
CA ALA A 151 5.55 -9.19 -12.79
C ALA A 151 5.14 -10.09 -13.96
N MET A 152 4.48 -9.53 -14.98
CA MET A 152 4.08 -10.27 -16.19
C MET A 152 5.28 -10.85 -16.95
N GLN A 153 6.41 -10.13 -17.00
CA GLN A 153 7.63 -10.66 -17.60
C GLN A 153 8.11 -11.94 -16.91
N HIS A 154 8.13 -11.94 -15.57
CA HIS A 154 8.53 -13.13 -14.81
C HIS A 154 7.55 -14.29 -14.93
N PHE A 155 6.22 -14.01 -14.96
CA PHE A 155 5.24 -15.06 -15.20
C PHE A 155 5.37 -15.68 -16.59
N ARG A 156 5.66 -14.88 -17.64
CA ARG A 156 5.94 -15.40 -18.99
C ARG A 156 7.24 -16.21 -19.00
N GLN A 157 8.28 -15.77 -18.32
CA GLN A 157 9.53 -16.54 -18.19
C GLN A 157 9.28 -17.88 -17.51
N ALA A 158 8.46 -17.92 -16.45
CA ALA A 158 8.09 -19.18 -15.80
C ALA A 158 7.36 -20.13 -16.76
N LEU A 159 6.45 -19.62 -17.59
CA LEU A 159 5.73 -20.42 -18.61
C LEU A 159 6.64 -20.86 -19.78
N ASN A 160 7.70 -20.13 -20.07
CA ASN A 160 8.71 -20.59 -21.03
C ASN A 160 9.52 -21.77 -20.48
N CYS A 161 9.70 -21.85 -19.15
CA CYS A 161 10.38 -22.96 -18.49
C CYS A 161 9.45 -24.16 -18.26
N ASP A 162 8.21 -23.90 -17.89
CA ASP A 162 7.13 -24.89 -17.67
C ASP A 162 5.80 -24.33 -18.16
N PRO A 163 5.38 -24.67 -19.40
CA PRO A 163 4.16 -24.14 -20.01
C PRO A 163 2.86 -24.47 -19.25
N ASP A 164 2.85 -25.54 -18.48
CA ASP A 164 1.68 -26.02 -17.73
C ASP A 164 1.70 -25.54 -16.27
N TYR A 165 2.65 -24.68 -15.89
CA TYR A 165 2.76 -24.22 -14.51
C TYR A 165 1.56 -23.34 -14.10
N ARG A 166 0.63 -23.96 -13.38
CA ARG A 166 -0.69 -23.39 -13.06
C ARG A 166 -0.66 -22.02 -12.41
N ASP A 167 0.25 -21.82 -11.48
CA ASP A 167 0.35 -20.53 -10.76
C ASP A 167 0.81 -19.41 -11.69
N ALA A 168 1.75 -19.66 -12.59
CA ALA A 168 2.16 -18.68 -13.59
C ALA A 168 1.01 -18.29 -14.51
N VAL A 169 0.23 -19.26 -15.00
CA VAL A 169 -0.98 -19.02 -15.84
C VAL A 169 -2.00 -18.18 -15.08
N LYS A 170 -2.28 -18.57 -13.82
CA LYS A 170 -3.26 -17.88 -12.96
C LYS A 170 -2.89 -16.42 -12.75
N TYR A 171 -1.67 -16.15 -12.28
CA TYR A 171 -1.22 -14.80 -11.99
C TYR A 171 -1.07 -13.95 -13.25
N LEU A 172 -0.55 -14.50 -14.34
CA LEU A 172 -0.43 -13.79 -15.61
C LEU A 172 -1.80 -13.30 -16.11
N ARG A 173 -2.81 -14.19 -16.14
CA ARG A 173 -4.18 -13.85 -16.57
C ARG A 173 -4.81 -12.78 -15.67
N MET A 174 -4.61 -12.90 -14.36
CA MET A 174 -5.13 -11.94 -13.39
C MET A 174 -4.52 -10.55 -13.60
N VAL A 175 -3.20 -10.45 -13.72
CA VAL A 175 -2.51 -9.16 -13.92
C VAL A 175 -2.85 -8.56 -15.28
N GLN A 176 -2.93 -9.36 -16.34
CA GLN A 176 -3.36 -8.90 -17.67
C GLN A 176 -4.79 -8.33 -17.66
N LYS A 177 -5.71 -8.98 -16.93
CA LYS A 177 -7.08 -8.48 -16.76
C LYS A 177 -7.09 -7.13 -16.06
N LEU A 178 -6.34 -6.99 -14.95
CA LEU A 178 -6.20 -5.74 -14.21
C LEU A 178 -5.60 -4.60 -15.06
N ASP A 179 -4.54 -4.89 -15.81
CA ASP A 179 -3.90 -3.88 -16.66
C ASP A 179 -4.82 -3.43 -17.80
N ARG A 180 -5.59 -4.35 -18.39
CA ARG A 180 -6.60 -4.00 -19.40
C ARG A 180 -7.65 -3.07 -18.79
N MET A 181 -8.24 -3.44 -17.66
CA MET A 181 -9.26 -2.63 -17.00
C MET A 181 -8.74 -1.24 -16.61
N LYS A 182 -7.50 -1.16 -16.12
CA LYS A 182 -6.83 0.10 -15.82
C LYS A 182 -6.60 0.94 -17.09
N ALA A 183 -6.18 0.31 -18.19
CA ALA A 183 -5.97 0.97 -19.47
C ALA A 183 -7.29 1.51 -20.05
N ASP A 184 -8.36 0.72 -19.99
CA ASP A 184 -9.70 1.13 -20.43
C ASP A 184 -10.20 2.32 -19.58
N GLY A 185 -10.06 2.26 -18.25
CA GLY A 185 -10.40 3.36 -17.36
C GLY A 185 -9.57 4.64 -17.64
N ASN A 186 -8.27 4.49 -17.93
CA ASN A 186 -7.41 5.61 -18.31
C ASN A 186 -7.82 6.21 -19.66
N ALA A 187 -8.27 5.39 -20.62
CA ALA A 187 -8.79 5.86 -21.91
C ALA A 187 -10.10 6.63 -21.74
N ASP A 188 -11.01 6.13 -20.90
CA ASP A 188 -12.25 6.82 -20.55
C ASP A 188 -11.98 8.15 -19.83
N TYR A 189 -11.04 8.18 -18.90
CA TYR A 189 -10.60 9.41 -18.24
C TYR A 189 -10.11 10.46 -19.25
N LYS A 190 -9.21 10.08 -20.16
CA LYS A 190 -8.69 10.98 -21.20
C LYS A 190 -9.77 11.47 -22.16
N ALA A 191 -10.80 10.67 -22.38
CA ALA A 191 -11.94 11.02 -23.22
C ALA A 191 -13.03 11.84 -22.49
N GLY A 192 -12.84 12.21 -21.22
CA GLY A 192 -13.81 12.93 -20.41
C GLY A 192 -15.02 12.11 -19.97
N ARG A 193 -15.00 10.79 -20.15
CA ARG A 193 -16.05 9.88 -19.73
C ARG A 193 -15.82 9.43 -18.27
N TRP A 194 -15.95 10.40 -17.34
CA TRP A 194 -15.53 10.23 -15.94
C TRP A 194 -16.27 9.11 -15.24
N GLN A 195 -17.58 8.93 -15.45
CA GLN A 195 -18.36 7.87 -14.81
C GLN A 195 -17.94 6.50 -15.35
N ALA A 196 -17.77 6.34 -16.67
CA ALA A 196 -17.29 5.08 -17.24
C ALA A 196 -15.90 4.69 -16.70
N ALA A 197 -15.01 5.66 -16.52
CA ALA A 197 -13.71 5.42 -15.89
C ALA A 197 -13.85 4.95 -14.42
N ILE A 198 -14.74 5.56 -13.65
CA ILE A 198 -15.03 5.14 -12.25
C ILE A 198 -15.51 3.69 -12.22
N ASP A 199 -16.41 3.32 -13.11
CA ASP A 199 -16.96 1.96 -13.19
C ASP A 199 -15.84 0.95 -13.50
N LYS A 200 -14.96 1.25 -14.48
CA LYS A 200 -13.82 0.40 -14.83
C LYS A 200 -12.81 0.25 -13.67
N TYR A 201 -12.47 1.33 -12.98
CA TYR A 201 -11.59 1.23 -11.81
C TYR A 201 -12.25 0.48 -10.66
N SER A 202 -13.57 0.60 -10.49
CA SER A 202 -14.31 -0.13 -9.45
C SER A 202 -14.33 -1.64 -9.76
N GLU A 203 -14.61 -2.04 -11.00
CA GLU A 203 -14.50 -3.43 -11.43
C GLU A 203 -13.07 -3.98 -11.24
N ALA A 204 -12.04 -3.17 -11.53
CA ALA A 204 -10.65 -3.56 -11.36
C ALA A 204 -10.28 -3.81 -9.88
N LEU A 205 -10.81 -3.02 -8.95
CA LEU A 205 -10.59 -3.19 -7.51
C LEU A 205 -11.14 -4.53 -6.96
N GLU A 206 -12.16 -5.10 -7.61
CA GLU A 206 -12.76 -6.39 -7.22
C GLU A 206 -11.96 -7.60 -7.72
N VAL A 207 -11.02 -7.43 -8.65
CA VAL A 207 -10.23 -8.55 -9.21
C VAL A 207 -9.26 -9.11 -8.17
N ASP A 208 -8.60 -8.25 -7.41
CA ASP A 208 -7.72 -8.63 -6.31
C ASP A 208 -7.77 -7.58 -5.18
N PRO A 209 -8.76 -7.67 -4.28
CA PRO A 209 -8.96 -6.69 -3.21
C PRO A 209 -7.79 -6.59 -2.23
N LEU A 210 -6.92 -7.61 -2.18
CA LEU A 210 -5.80 -7.68 -1.25
C LEU A 210 -4.51 -7.04 -1.79
N ASN A 211 -4.43 -6.76 -3.09
CA ASN A 211 -3.24 -6.14 -3.69
C ASN A 211 -3.14 -4.65 -3.37
N LYS A 212 -2.31 -4.32 -2.38
CA LYS A 212 -2.12 -2.94 -1.93
C LYS A 212 -1.50 -2.05 -3.02
N GLY A 213 -0.46 -2.53 -3.71
CA GLY A 213 0.31 -1.75 -4.67
C GLY A 213 -0.48 -1.35 -5.93
N THR A 214 -1.32 -2.24 -6.45
CA THR A 214 -2.18 -1.94 -7.60
C THR A 214 -3.41 -1.14 -7.17
N ASN A 215 -4.05 -1.52 -6.05
CA ASN A 215 -5.28 -0.90 -5.59
C ASN A 215 -5.09 0.56 -5.15
N SER A 216 -3.94 0.90 -4.54
CA SER A 216 -3.63 2.31 -4.22
C SER A 216 -3.63 3.20 -5.48
N LYS A 217 -3.08 2.69 -6.59
CA LYS A 217 -3.05 3.40 -7.88
C LYS A 217 -4.44 3.50 -8.53
N LEU A 218 -5.24 2.43 -8.47
CA LEU A 218 -6.62 2.42 -8.99
C LEU A 218 -7.52 3.39 -8.21
N LEU A 219 -7.43 3.40 -6.89
CA LEU A 219 -8.17 4.31 -6.03
C LEU A 219 -7.83 5.77 -6.32
N GLN A 220 -6.55 6.10 -6.47
CA GLN A 220 -6.12 7.45 -6.82
C GLN A 220 -6.65 7.88 -8.20
N ASN A 221 -6.62 7.00 -9.21
CA ASN A 221 -7.17 7.29 -10.52
C ASN A 221 -8.70 7.49 -10.46
N ARG A 222 -9.41 6.68 -9.66
CA ARG A 222 -10.85 6.83 -9.44
C ARG A 222 -11.18 8.15 -8.73
N ALA A 223 -10.36 8.54 -7.74
CA ALA A 223 -10.49 9.81 -7.05
C ALA A 223 -10.37 11.00 -8.01
N LEU A 224 -9.43 10.98 -8.97
CA LEU A 224 -9.32 12.01 -10.00
C LEU A 224 -10.59 12.14 -10.83
N CYS A 225 -11.22 11.02 -11.21
CA CYS A 225 -12.50 11.04 -11.93
C CYS A 225 -13.61 11.66 -11.08
N ARG A 226 -13.68 11.32 -9.79
CA ARG A 226 -14.66 11.87 -8.85
C ARG A 226 -14.49 13.37 -8.65
N VAL A 227 -13.25 13.86 -8.60
CA VAL A 227 -12.98 15.31 -8.57
C VAL A 227 -13.57 16.02 -9.80
N GLN A 228 -13.44 15.44 -10.99
CA GLN A 228 -14.03 16.01 -12.24
C GLN A 228 -15.55 16.05 -12.18
N LEU A 229 -16.19 15.07 -11.56
CA LEU A 229 -17.63 15.02 -11.33
C LEU A 229 -18.09 15.84 -10.12
N LYS A 230 -17.18 16.53 -9.42
CA LYS A 230 -17.42 17.28 -8.18
C LYS A 230 -17.92 16.41 -7.01
N ASP A 231 -17.71 15.08 -7.09
CA ASP A 231 -17.90 14.16 -5.94
C ASP A 231 -16.65 14.21 -5.04
N TYR A 232 -16.47 15.34 -4.36
CA TYR A 232 -15.30 15.57 -3.52
C TYR A 232 -15.25 14.63 -2.33
N LYS A 233 -16.41 14.30 -1.74
CA LYS A 233 -16.49 13.37 -0.60
C LYS A 233 -16.01 11.97 -1.00
N GLY A 234 -16.47 11.46 -2.13
CA GLY A 234 -16.02 10.18 -2.66
C GLY A 234 -14.54 10.20 -3.07
N ALA A 235 -14.06 11.31 -3.63
CA ALA A 235 -12.65 11.47 -3.99
C ALA A 235 -11.73 11.45 -2.75
N ILE A 236 -12.09 12.15 -1.68
CA ILE A 236 -11.36 12.16 -0.41
C ILE A 236 -11.29 10.74 0.17
N ALA A 237 -12.43 10.04 0.25
CA ALA A 237 -12.49 8.67 0.75
C ALA A 237 -11.59 7.70 -0.04
N ASP A 238 -11.57 7.80 -1.38
CA ASP A 238 -10.68 6.99 -2.22
C ASP A 238 -9.21 7.33 -1.97
N CYS A 239 -8.87 8.61 -1.84
CA CYS A 239 -7.50 9.03 -1.52
C CYS A 239 -7.05 8.53 -0.14
N GLU A 240 -7.90 8.62 0.88
CA GLU A 240 -7.60 8.11 2.23
C GLU A 240 -7.37 6.60 2.22
N ARG A 241 -8.21 5.86 1.49
CA ARG A 241 -8.00 4.43 1.30
C ARG A 241 -6.71 4.14 0.54
N ALA A 242 -6.38 4.91 -0.50
CA ALA A 242 -5.11 4.77 -1.23
C ALA A 242 -3.89 5.01 -0.33
N ILE A 243 -3.94 6.05 0.53
CA ILE A 243 -2.89 6.39 1.48
C ILE A 243 -2.77 5.32 2.58
N SER A 244 -3.88 4.73 3.03
CA SER A 244 -3.85 3.61 4.00
C SER A 244 -3.18 2.36 3.44
N LEU A 245 -3.29 2.12 2.12
CA LEU A 245 -2.63 1.02 1.41
C LEU A 245 -1.13 1.32 1.14
N ASP A 246 -0.82 2.57 0.82
CA ASP A 246 0.54 3.07 0.58
C ASP A 246 0.72 4.47 1.20
N PRO A 247 1.23 4.55 2.45
CA PRO A 247 1.44 5.83 3.14
C PRO A 247 2.42 6.78 2.46
N THR A 248 3.25 6.27 1.53
CA THR A 248 4.24 7.06 0.79
C THR A 248 3.69 7.62 -0.53
N TYR A 249 2.43 7.31 -0.89
CA TYR A 249 1.87 7.66 -2.19
C TYR A 249 1.51 9.14 -2.31
N THR A 250 2.49 9.97 -2.62
CA THR A 250 2.39 11.43 -2.74
C THR A 250 1.27 11.89 -3.69
N LYS A 251 1.03 11.17 -4.81
CA LYS A 251 -0.03 11.54 -5.76
C LYS A 251 -1.43 11.47 -5.14
N ALA A 252 -1.71 10.47 -4.30
CA ALA A 252 -2.99 10.36 -3.61
C ALA A 252 -3.17 11.49 -2.59
N LYS A 253 -2.11 11.85 -1.86
CA LYS A 253 -2.11 12.98 -0.90
C LYS A 253 -2.37 14.31 -1.62
N LYS A 254 -1.73 14.58 -2.76
CA LYS A 254 -1.99 15.77 -3.58
C LYS A 254 -3.43 15.82 -4.09
N THR A 255 -3.96 14.69 -4.58
CA THR A 255 -5.36 14.60 -5.04
C THR A 255 -6.34 14.84 -3.89
N LYS A 256 -6.05 14.32 -2.68
CA LYS A 256 -6.83 14.60 -1.46
C LYS A 256 -6.89 16.09 -1.16
N ALA A 257 -5.72 16.76 -1.13
CA ALA A 257 -5.64 18.20 -0.88
C ALA A 257 -6.42 19.01 -1.93
N THR A 258 -6.34 18.61 -3.21
CA THR A 258 -7.12 19.24 -4.29
C THR A 258 -8.64 19.07 -4.06
N ALA A 259 -9.08 17.86 -3.69
CA ALA A 259 -10.50 17.58 -3.42
C ALA A 259 -11.02 18.35 -2.19
N LEU A 260 -10.23 18.45 -1.11
CA LEU A 260 -10.52 19.26 0.07
C LEU A 260 -10.71 20.75 -0.31
N GLY A 261 -9.75 21.33 -1.03
CA GLY A 261 -9.86 22.71 -1.45
C GLY A 261 -11.09 22.98 -2.34
N GLN A 262 -11.33 22.13 -3.33
CA GLN A 262 -12.47 22.28 -4.22
C GLN A 262 -13.82 22.02 -3.53
N SER A 263 -13.85 21.29 -2.42
CA SER A 263 -15.03 21.15 -1.57
C SER A 263 -15.31 22.38 -0.69
N GLY A 264 -14.38 23.34 -0.65
CA GLY A 264 -14.45 24.56 0.16
C GLY A 264 -13.58 24.51 1.43
N ASP A 265 -13.01 23.36 1.79
CA ASP A 265 -12.13 23.22 2.97
C ASP A 265 -10.67 23.54 2.61
N TRP A 266 -10.43 24.81 2.35
CA TRP A 266 -9.07 25.30 2.02
C TRP A 266 -8.11 25.22 3.20
N GLU A 267 -8.62 25.22 4.45
CA GLU A 267 -7.76 25.07 5.65
C GLU A 267 -7.16 23.68 5.72
N ALA A 268 -7.97 22.65 5.54
CA ALA A 268 -7.49 21.27 5.48
C ALA A 268 -6.57 21.07 4.27
N ALA A 269 -6.89 21.62 3.10
CA ALA A 269 -6.04 21.53 1.92
C ALA A 269 -4.64 22.12 2.16
N VAL A 270 -4.55 23.30 2.76
CA VAL A 270 -3.28 23.95 3.09
C VAL A 270 -2.48 23.12 4.11
N ARG A 271 -3.14 22.56 5.12
CA ARG A 271 -2.48 21.69 6.11
C ARG A 271 -1.86 20.44 5.45
N GLU A 272 -2.62 19.72 4.66
CA GLU A 272 -2.14 18.52 3.92
C GLU A 272 -0.94 18.87 3.00
N LEU A 273 -1.01 19.99 2.28
CA LEU A 273 0.08 20.43 1.39
C LEU A 273 1.34 20.88 2.15
N LYS A 274 1.20 21.48 3.33
CA LYS A 274 2.35 21.83 4.19
C LYS A 274 3.06 20.57 4.70
N GLU A 275 2.31 19.59 5.18
CA GLU A 275 2.86 18.31 5.59
C GLU A 275 3.60 17.59 4.43
N LEU A 276 3.06 17.69 3.22
CA LEU A 276 3.73 17.15 2.02
C LEU A 276 5.02 17.91 1.69
N GLN A 277 5.02 19.24 1.81
CA GLN A 277 6.20 20.06 1.55
C GLN A 277 7.33 19.81 2.57
N GLU A 278 6.98 19.54 3.82
CA GLU A 278 7.95 19.14 4.85
C GLU A 278 8.59 17.78 4.54
N GLN A 279 7.82 16.82 3.96
CA GLN A 279 8.31 15.51 3.56
C GLN A 279 9.21 15.57 2.31
N ASP A 280 8.89 16.44 1.35
CA ASP A 280 9.65 16.63 0.11
C ASP A 280 9.79 18.13 -0.23
N PRO A 281 10.74 18.83 0.42
CA PRO A 281 10.96 20.26 0.21
C PRO A 281 11.42 20.63 -1.21
N GLN A 282 11.93 19.66 -1.98
CA GLN A 282 12.45 19.88 -3.33
C GLN A 282 11.38 19.76 -4.42
N ASP A 283 10.20 19.22 -4.12
CA ASP A 283 9.11 19.12 -5.10
C ASP A 283 8.44 20.49 -5.33
N GLY A 284 8.91 21.22 -6.35
CA GLY A 284 8.34 22.51 -6.75
C GLY A 284 6.86 22.49 -7.12
N THR A 285 6.29 21.30 -7.44
CA THR A 285 4.86 21.19 -7.72
C THR A 285 4.03 21.31 -6.46
N ILE A 286 4.50 20.76 -5.33
CA ILE A 286 3.84 20.90 -4.02
C ILE A 286 3.84 22.38 -3.60
N ALA A 287 4.98 23.05 -3.72
CA ALA A 287 5.09 24.46 -3.38
C ALA A 287 4.14 25.35 -4.21
N LYS A 288 3.95 25.03 -5.50
CA LYS A 288 2.99 25.74 -6.37
C LYS A 288 1.55 25.51 -5.94
N GLU A 289 1.18 24.26 -5.65
CA GLU A 289 -0.17 23.90 -5.19
C GLU A 289 -0.47 24.52 -3.82
N LEU A 290 0.51 24.55 -2.90
CA LEU A 290 0.36 25.17 -1.60
C LEU A 290 0.11 26.68 -1.72
N ARG A 291 0.90 27.41 -2.53
CA ARG A 291 0.67 28.84 -2.76
C ARG A 291 -0.72 29.13 -3.32
N LYS A 292 -1.19 28.29 -4.24
CA LYS A 292 -2.54 28.39 -4.79
C LYS A 292 -3.60 28.18 -3.70
N ALA A 293 -3.45 27.12 -2.87
CA ALA A 293 -4.37 26.83 -1.79
C ALA A 293 -4.40 27.95 -0.73
N GLU A 294 -3.25 28.51 -0.37
CA GLU A 294 -3.16 29.64 0.57
C GLU A 294 -3.83 30.90 0.03
N LEU A 295 -3.70 31.16 -1.28
CA LEU A 295 -4.40 32.27 -1.95
C LEU A 295 -5.92 32.07 -1.90
N GLU A 296 -6.41 30.87 -2.23
CA GLU A 296 -7.85 30.58 -2.19
C GLU A 296 -8.38 30.60 -0.73
N LEU A 297 -7.59 30.13 0.25
CA LEU A 297 -7.92 30.26 1.65
C LEU A 297 -8.05 31.74 2.07
N LYS A 298 -7.10 32.58 1.62
CA LYS A 298 -7.16 34.03 1.88
C LYS A 298 -8.42 34.65 1.25
N LYS A 299 -8.77 34.24 0.03
CA LYS A 299 -10.00 34.69 -0.65
C LYS A 299 -11.27 34.22 0.08
N SER A 300 -11.31 32.96 0.52
CA SER A 300 -12.48 32.39 1.23
C SER A 300 -12.72 33.04 2.58
N LYS A 301 -11.65 33.52 3.24
CA LYS A 301 -11.72 34.26 4.52
C LYS A 301 -12.02 35.74 4.35
N ARG A 302 -11.98 36.28 3.13
CA ARG A 302 -12.36 37.65 2.88
C ARG A 302 -13.85 37.78 3.17
N LYS A 303 -14.15 38.62 4.14
CA LYS A 303 -15.53 39.00 4.45
C LYS A 303 -16.08 39.76 3.24
N ASP A 304 -17.30 39.42 2.84
CA ASP A 304 -17.99 40.19 1.82
C ASP A 304 -18.54 41.48 2.49
N TYR A 305 -17.70 42.52 2.50
CA TYR A 305 -17.98 43.77 3.16
C TYR A 305 -19.23 44.47 2.61
N TYR A 306 -19.52 44.30 1.30
CA TYR A 306 -20.75 44.82 0.72
C TYR A 306 -22.00 44.14 1.31
N LYS A 307 -21.93 42.80 1.47
CA LYS A 307 -23.01 42.05 2.10
C LYS A 307 -23.15 42.33 3.59
N ILE A 308 -22.06 42.58 4.29
CA ILE A 308 -22.07 42.94 5.73
C ILE A 308 -22.79 44.26 5.92
N LEU A 309 -22.55 45.25 5.05
CA LEU A 309 -23.23 46.54 5.08
C LEU A 309 -24.62 46.50 4.43
N GLY A 310 -24.97 45.42 3.72
CA GLY A 310 -26.27 45.30 3.02
C GLY A 310 -26.36 46.25 1.83
N VAL A 311 -25.28 46.48 1.11
CA VAL A 311 -25.21 47.33 -0.11
C VAL A 311 -24.79 46.53 -1.32
N GLU A 312 -25.11 46.99 -2.52
CA GLU A 312 -24.67 46.40 -3.77
C GLU A 312 -23.16 46.68 -4.01
N LYS A 313 -22.53 45.88 -4.88
CA LYS A 313 -21.08 46.02 -5.16
C LYS A 313 -20.68 47.29 -5.90
N ASP A 314 -21.64 47.96 -6.50
CA ASP A 314 -21.51 49.24 -7.21
C ASP A 314 -21.95 50.44 -6.36
N ALA A 315 -22.20 50.22 -5.03
CA ALA A 315 -22.57 51.28 -4.12
C ALA A 315 -21.55 52.40 -4.05
N ASP A 316 -21.98 53.62 -4.15
CA ASP A 316 -21.13 54.82 -3.96
C ASP A 316 -20.76 55.07 -2.50
N GLU A 317 -19.78 55.95 -2.23
CA GLU A 317 -19.31 56.28 -0.88
C GLU A 317 -20.42 56.78 0.03
N ASN A 318 -21.40 57.51 -0.50
CA ASN A 318 -22.54 58.02 0.28
C ASN A 318 -23.48 56.91 0.68
N GLN A 319 -23.70 55.95 -0.21
CA GLN A 319 -24.51 54.73 0.07
C GLN A 319 -23.84 53.87 1.11
N ILE A 320 -22.54 53.63 1.02
CA ILE A 320 -21.74 52.89 2.00
C ILE A 320 -21.78 53.56 3.36
N LYS A 321 -21.58 54.87 3.44
CA LYS A 321 -21.63 55.66 4.67
C LYS A 321 -23.03 55.62 5.33
N LYS A 322 -24.07 55.70 4.52
CA LYS A 322 -25.47 55.64 5.01
C LYS A 322 -25.81 54.25 5.55
N ALA A 323 -25.38 53.20 4.86
CA ALA A 323 -25.55 51.82 5.27
C ALA A 323 -24.80 51.53 6.59
N TYR A 324 -23.52 51.96 6.68
CA TYR A 324 -22.77 51.87 7.92
C TYR A 324 -23.48 52.47 9.10
N ARG A 325 -23.94 53.74 9.00
CA ARG A 325 -24.63 54.43 10.08
C ARG A 325 -25.88 53.67 10.52
N LYS A 326 -26.65 53.15 9.57
CA LYS A 326 -27.87 52.38 9.84
C LYS A 326 -27.53 51.08 10.57
N ALA A 327 -26.57 50.30 10.05
CA ALA A 327 -26.16 49.04 10.65
C ALA A 327 -25.52 49.22 12.03
N ALA A 328 -24.66 50.24 12.21
CA ALA A 328 -24.05 50.56 13.49
C ALA A 328 -25.07 50.93 14.59
N ILE A 329 -26.16 51.64 14.23
CA ILE A 329 -27.24 51.95 15.19
C ILE A 329 -28.04 50.69 15.60
N ILE A 330 -28.28 49.78 14.64
CA ILE A 330 -29.04 48.55 14.87
C ILE A 330 -28.27 47.58 15.73
N HIS A 331 -26.97 47.42 15.47
CA HIS A 331 -26.10 46.39 16.10
C HIS A 331 -25.21 46.96 17.21
N HIS A 332 -25.48 48.17 17.71
CA HIS A 332 -24.70 48.77 18.80
C HIS A 332 -24.80 47.89 20.06
N PRO A 333 -23.67 47.57 20.73
CA PRO A 333 -23.67 46.74 21.94
C PRO A 333 -24.58 47.30 23.06
N ASP A 334 -24.61 48.60 23.26
CA ASP A 334 -25.45 49.23 24.30
C ASP A 334 -26.94 49.11 24.02
N LYS A 335 -27.33 48.86 22.77
CA LYS A 335 -28.74 48.65 22.40
C LYS A 335 -29.13 47.17 22.36
N ASN A 336 -28.16 46.29 22.41
CA ASN A 336 -28.36 44.84 22.37
C ASN A 336 -27.52 44.16 23.48
N PRO A 337 -27.73 44.50 24.76
CA PRO A 337 -26.89 44.00 25.85
C PRO A 337 -27.02 42.48 26.08
N ASP A 338 -28.11 41.87 25.64
CA ASP A 338 -28.38 40.44 25.78
C ASP A 338 -27.98 39.60 24.55
N ASP A 339 -27.43 40.24 23.50
CA ASP A 339 -26.97 39.55 22.28
C ASP A 339 -25.43 39.48 22.27
N GLU A 340 -24.90 38.33 22.68
CA GLU A 340 -23.45 38.08 22.71
C GLU A 340 -22.80 38.27 21.33
N GLN A 341 -23.56 38.13 20.24
CA GLN A 341 -23.04 38.31 18.87
C GLN A 341 -23.12 39.77 18.38
N ALA A 342 -23.78 40.65 19.10
CA ALA A 342 -23.95 42.05 18.70
C ALA A 342 -22.59 42.79 18.63
N ALA A 343 -21.71 42.55 19.59
CA ALA A 343 -20.37 43.13 19.62
C ALA A 343 -19.50 42.67 18.42
N GLU A 344 -19.60 41.40 18.04
CA GLU A 344 -18.88 40.86 16.89
C GLU A 344 -19.43 41.41 15.57
N ARG A 345 -20.77 41.46 15.42
CA ARG A 345 -21.41 42.08 14.23
C ARG A 345 -21.04 43.55 14.11
N PHE A 346 -21.03 44.28 15.21
CA PHE A 346 -20.65 45.71 15.24
C PHE A 346 -19.19 45.92 14.79
N LYS A 347 -18.28 45.07 15.24
CA LYS A 347 -16.91 45.03 14.81
C LYS A 347 -16.78 44.74 13.30
N ASP A 348 -17.54 43.75 12.79
CA ASP A 348 -17.55 43.42 11.37
C ASP A 348 -18.09 44.58 10.51
N ILE A 349 -19.09 45.29 10.98
CA ILE A 349 -19.66 46.48 10.33
C ILE A 349 -18.65 47.61 10.28
N GLY A 350 -17.87 47.82 11.37
CA GLY A 350 -16.79 48.82 11.43
C GLY A 350 -15.66 48.51 10.44
N GLU A 351 -15.20 47.24 10.44
CA GLU A 351 -14.19 46.75 9.52
C GLU A 351 -14.62 46.87 8.05
N ALA A 352 -15.89 46.57 7.77
CA ALA A 352 -16.45 46.67 6.43
C ALA A 352 -16.48 48.14 5.93
N TYR A 353 -16.86 49.07 6.80
CA TYR A 353 -16.87 50.48 6.47
C TYR A 353 -15.48 51.04 6.26
N GLU A 354 -14.53 50.72 7.16
CA GLU A 354 -13.14 51.15 7.05
C GLU A 354 -12.51 50.70 5.74
N THR A 355 -12.72 49.43 5.38
CA THR A 355 -12.19 48.84 4.13
C THR A 355 -12.85 49.40 2.87
N LEU A 356 -14.18 49.56 2.86
CA LEU A 356 -14.90 50.05 1.68
C LEU A 356 -14.83 51.59 1.51
N SER A 357 -14.41 52.33 2.53
CA SER A 357 -14.15 53.77 2.45
C SER A 357 -12.72 54.11 2.08
N ASP A 358 -11.82 53.16 1.98
CA ASP A 358 -10.43 53.35 1.54
C ASP A 358 -10.40 53.57 0.01
N PRO A 359 -9.89 54.71 -0.47
CA PRO A 359 -9.79 55.00 -1.90
C PRO A 359 -8.94 53.98 -2.68
N GLU A 360 -7.94 53.35 -2.06
CA GLU A 360 -7.11 52.30 -2.69
C GLU A 360 -7.86 50.99 -2.91
N TYR A 361 -8.97 50.75 -2.17
CA TYR A 361 -9.79 49.55 -2.30
C TYR A 361 -10.86 49.67 -3.37
N ILE A 362 -11.37 50.86 -3.62
CA ILE A 362 -12.48 51.15 -4.53
C ILE A 362 -12.01 51.19 -5.99
N HIS A 363 -10.73 51.46 -6.28
CA HIS A 363 -10.15 51.52 -7.61
C HIS A 363 -8.93 50.61 -7.72
N PRO A 364 -9.09 49.27 -7.93
CA PRO A 364 -7.99 48.39 -8.26
C PRO A 364 -7.49 48.58 -9.68
#